data_4e8821458ac146a777c2b7352c0cda38
#
_entry.id   4e8821458ac146a777c2b7352c0cda38
#
_cell.length_a   1.000
_cell.length_b   1.000
_cell.length_c   1.000
_cell.angle_alpha   90.00
_cell.angle_beta   90.00
_cell.angle_gamma   90.00
#
_symmetry.space_group_name_H-M   'P 1'
#
loop_
_entity.id
_entity.type
_entity.pdbx_description
1 polymer ?
#
loop_
_entity_poly.entity_id
_entity_poly.type
_entity_poly.pdbx_seq_one_letter_code
_entity_poly.pdbx_strand_id
1 'polypeptide(L)'
;MITATFIPTIKKYLGYVTGITGLQSVGVLILIVLGTTQFYAEMPWALPIALGAFMIRQPLMNCAGPLTTEVSMYYVGERNRELVASVQSAIWSGSWFFSSLIFGKLRDYGIDYVFIILATASIYVLGVIGYHQLIRRLEREGRYEDRITQ
;
A
#
# COMPACT_ATOMS: atom_id res chain seq x y z
N MET A 1 14.43 -0.07 9.87
CA MET A 1 14.29 -0.09 11.34
C MET A 1 13.55 1.14 11.90
N ILE A 2 13.72 2.33 11.35
CA ILE A 2 13.06 3.58 11.84
C ILE A 2 11.52 3.53 11.73
N THR A 3 10.99 2.93 10.67
CA THR A 3 9.53 2.86 10.43
C THR A 3 8.76 2.03 11.47
N ALA A 4 9.38 0.99 12.03
CA ALA A 4 8.74 0.15 13.06
C ALA A 4 8.42 0.92 14.35
N THR A 5 9.17 1.97 14.66
CA THR A 5 8.99 2.79 15.87
C THR A 5 7.73 3.67 15.79
N PHE A 6 7.27 3.99 14.58
CA PHE A 6 6.08 4.82 14.38
C PHE A 6 4.76 4.04 14.40
N ILE A 7 4.80 2.73 14.20
CA ILE A 7 3.59 1.88 14.13
C ILE A 7 2.75 1.96 15.42
N PRO A 8 3.32 1.84 16.64
CA PRO A 8 2.53 1.96 17.87
C PRO A 8 1.86 3.32 18.03
N THR A 9 2.56 4.38 17.60
CA THR A 9 2.05 5.75 17.65
C THR A 9 0.89 5.94 16.67
N ILE A 10 1.01 5.43 15.46
CA ILE A 10 -0.06 5.47 14.45
C ILE A 10 -1.29 4.72 14.95
N LYS A 11 -1.11 3.51 15.51
CA LYS A 11 -2.20 2.72 16.12
C LYS A 11 -2.93 3.49 17.21
N LYS A 12 -2.17 4.13 18.10
CA LYS A 12 -2.73 4.84 19.25
C LYS A 12 -3.55 6.07 18.88
N TYR A 13 -3.11 6.84 17.87
CA TYR A 13 -3.75 8.10 17.51
C TYR A 13 -4.76 8.00 16.37
N LEU A 14 -4.52 7.16 15.38
CA LEU A 14 -5.32 7.07 14.15
C LEU A 14 -6.23 5.83 14.10
N GLY A 15 -5.96 4.80 14.92
CA GLY A 15 -6.61 3.50 14.78
C GLY A 15 -6.17 2.74 13.53
N TYR A 16 -6.62 1.50 13.38
CA TYR A 16 -6.23 0.67 12.23
C TYR A 16 -6.90 1.10 10.92
N VAL A 17 -8.20 1.44 10.97
CA VAL A 17 -8.95 1.85 9.76
C VAL A 17 -8.29 3.07 9.13
N THR A 18 -8.19 4.14 9.92
CA THR A 18 -7.63 5.41 9.44
C THR A 18 -6.13 5.29 9.17
N GLY A 19 -5.40 4.51 9.97
CA GLY A 19 -3.98 4.26 9.77
C GLY A 19 -3.69 3.55 8.44
N ILE A 20 -4.37 2.43 8.16
CA ILE A 20 -4.17 1.66 6.93
C ILE A 20 -4.68 2.43 5.71
N THR A 21 -5.94 2.85 5.72
CA THR A 21 -6.56 3.53 4.57
C THR A 21 -5.92 4.87 4.31
N GLY A 22 -5.57 5.63 5.37
CA GLY A 22 -4.90 6.92 5.26
C GLY A 22 -3.50 6.81 4.66
N LEU A 23 -2.64 5.94 5.20
CA LEU A 23 -1.28 5.74 4.69
C LEU A 23 -1.29 5.25 3.24
N GLN A 24 -2.16 4.30 2.91
CA GLN A 24 -2.27 3.79 1.54
C GLN A 24 -2.83 4.84 0.59
N SER A 25 -3.84 5.63 1.00
CA SER A 25 -4.39 6.71 0.17
C SER A 25 -3.35 7.79 -0.13
N VAL A 26 -2.58 8.21 0.87
CA VAL A 26 -1.47 9.15 0.67
C VAL A 26 -0.42 8.54 -0.26
N GLY A 27 -0.09 7.26 -0.08
CA GLY A 27 0.83 6.55 -0.97
C GLY A 27 0.37 6.50 -2.44
N VAL A 28 -0.95 6.34 -2.67
CA VAL A 28 -1.56 6.38 -4.00
C VAL A 28 -1.49 7.80 -4.60
N LEU A 29 -1.81 8.83 -3.80
CA LEU A 29 -1.69 10.22 -4.26
C LEU A 29 -0.26 10.56 -4.68
N ILE A 30 0.72 10.15 -3.89
CA ILE A 30 2.14 10.33 -4.21
C ILE A 30 2.52 9.56 -5.48
N LEU A 31 1.96 8.37 -5.69
CA LEU A 31 2.18 7.60 -6.91
C LEU A 31 1.62 8.31 -8.15
N ILE A 32 0.44 8.93 -8.04
CA ILE A 32 -0.15 9.74 -9.12
C ILE A 32 0.73 10.95 -9.41
N VAL A 33 1.19 11.66 -8.37
CA VAL A 33 2.14 12.79 -8.54
C VAL A 33 3.39 12.32 -9.27
N LEU A 34 3.98 11.18 -8.86
CA LEU A 34 5.14 10.60 -9.51
C LEU A 34 4.89 10.30 -10.99
N GLY A 35 3.72 9.72 -11.33
CA GLY A 35 3.33 9.45 -12.71
C GLY A 35 3.18 10.72 -13.54
N THR A 36 2.58 11.75 -12.97
CA THR A 36 2.37 13.03 -13.68
C THR A 36 3.66 13.82 -13.92
N THR A 37 4.72 13.60 -13.13
CA THR A 37 6.02 14.28 -13.37
C THR A 37 6.63 13.92 -14.71
N GLN A 38 6.25 12.81 -15.33
CA GLN A 38 6.73 12.46 -16.67
C GLN A 38 6.27 13.46 -17.74
N PHE A 39 5.08 14.05 -17.62
CA PHE A 39 4.60 15.06 -18.56
C PHE A 39 5.45 16.34 -18.53
N TYR A 40 6.17 16.54 -17.44
CA TYR A 40 7.01 17.71 -17.20
C TYR A 40 8.49 17.35 -17.12
N ALA A 41 8.89 16.20 -17.72
CA ALA A 41 10.25 15.68 -17.61
C ALA A 41 11.34 16.66 -18.09
N GLU A 42 11.01 17.56 -19.01
CA GLU A 42 11.94 18.59 -19.51
C GLU A 42 12.10 19.78 -18.54
N MET A 43 11.24 19.89 -17.53
CA MET A 43 11.31 20.97 -16.55
C MET A 43 12.34 20.66 -15.46
N PRO A 44 13.15 21.63 -15.03
CA PRO A 44 14.23 21.38 -14.05
C PRO A 44 13.73 20.99 -12.66
N TRP A 45 12.47 21.28 -12.33
CA TRP A 45 11.84 20.91 -11.07
C TRP A 45 11.20 19.49 -11.05
N ALA A 46 11.01 18.87 -12.23
CA ALA A 46 10.35 17.56 -12.31
C ALA A 46 11.14 16.46 -11.58
N LEU A 47 12.45 16.41 -11.77
CA LEU A 47 13.32 15.44 -11.13
C LEU A 47 13.36 15.60 -9.59
N PRO A 48 13.56 16.77 -9.00
CA PRO A 48 13.45 16.99 -7.56
C PRO A 48 12.11 16.55 -6.96
N ILE A 49 10.99 16.87 -7.63
CA ILE A 49 9.66 16.46 -7.18
C ILE A 49 9.51 14.94 -7.24
N ALA A 50 9.92 14.31 -8.33
CA ALA A 50 9.87 12.85 -8.47
C ALA A 50 10.69 12.14 -7.39
N LEU A 51 11.91 12.60 -7.11
CA LEU A 51 12.77 12.07 -6.05
C LEU A 51 12.13 12.26 -4.67
N GLY A 52 11.62 13.45 -4.38
CA GLY A 52 10.93 13.75 -3.11
C GLY A 52 9.69 12.86 -2.92
N ALA A 53 8.85 12.73 -3.94
CA ALA A 53 7.69 11.87 -3.95
C ALA A 53 8.07 10.40 -3.69
N PHE A 54 9.10 9.90 -4.35
CA PHE A 54 9.61 8.55 -4.15
C PHE A 54 10.12 8.32 -2.72
N MET A 55 10.94 9.26 -2.20
CA MET A 55 11.50 9.18 -0.84
C MET A 55 10.42 9.19 0.25
N ILE A 56 9.34 9.95 0.06
CA ILE A 56 8.23 9.99 1.02
C ILE A 56 7.35 8.74 0.90
N ARG A 57 7.12 8.24 -0.32
CA ARG A 57 6.29 7.07 -0.55
C ARG A 57 6.83 5.81 0.10
N GLN A 58 8.14 5.59 0.07
CA GLN A 58 8.76 4.36 0.60
C GLN A 58 8.50 4.13 2.09
N PRO A 59 8.75 5.08 3.00
CA PRO A 59 8.42 4.93 4.42
C PRO A 59 6.92 4.71 4.67
N LEU A 60 6.04 5.41 3.93
CA LEU A 60 4.59 5.27 4.07
C LEU A 60 4.12 3.85 3.76
N MET A 61 4.60 3.28 2.64
CA MET A 61 4.27 1.92 2.26
C MET A 61 4.85 0.88 3.22
N ASN A 62 6.06 1.11 3.73
CA ASN A 62 6.71 0.26 4.72
C ASN A 62 5.99 0.31 6.09
N CYS A 63 5.29 1.38 6.43
CA CYS A 63 4.43 1.44 7.61
C CYS A 63 3.08 0.73 7.39
N ALA A 64 2.51 0.83 6.19
CA ALA A 64 1.22 0.22 5.88
C ALA A 64 1.29 -1.32 5.86
N GLY A 65 2.39 -1.91 5.39
CA GLY A 65 2.58 -3.35 5.27
C GLY A 65 2.35 -4.12 6.58
N PRO A 66 3.08 -3.83 7.67
CA PRO A 66 2.87 -4.50 8.95
C PRO A 66 1.46 -4.33 9.52
N LEU A 67 0.84 -3.16 9.35
CA LEU A 67 -0.54 -2.91 9.80
C LEU A 67 -1.55 -3.79 9.05
N THR A 68 -1.41 -3.92 7.74
CA THR A 68 -2.28 -4.78 6.92
C THR A 68 -2.09 -6.25 7.26
N THR A 69 -0.86 -6.67 7.50
CA THR A 69 -0.55 -8.05 7.93
C THR A 69 -1.17 -8.35 9.28
N GLU A 70 -1.07 -7.44 10.24
CA GLU A 70 -1.64 -7.62 11.58
C GLU A 70 -3.16 -7.77 11.52
N VAL A 71 -3.86 -6.91 10.77
CA VAL A 71 -5.32 -7.02 10.57
C VAL A 71 -5.68 -8.35 9.90
N SER A 72 -4.95 -8.77 8.88
CA SER A 72 -5.18 -10.05 8.19
C SER A 72 -5.00 -11.24 9.13
N MET A 73 -3.95 -11.24 9.96
CA MET A 73 -3.68 -12.29 10.94
C MET A 73 -4.73 -12.33 12.06
N TYR A 74 -5.23 -11.15 12.47
CA TYR A 74 -6.32 -11.07 13.44
C TYR A 74 -7.62 -11.69 12.90
N TYR A 75 -7.95 -11.38 11.63
CA TYR A 75 -9.14 -11.92 10.97
C TYR A 75 -9.14 -13.45 10.85
N VAL A 76 -8.00 -14.02 10.49
CA VAL A 76 -7.87 -15.46 10.22
C VAL A 76 -7.88 -16.31 11.50
N GLY A 77 -7.51 -15.72 12.64
CA GLY A 77 -7.37 -16.43 13.91
C GLY A 77 -6.10 -17.30 13.98
N GLU A 78 -5.83 -17.86 15.15
CA GLU A 78 -4.55 -18.55 15.44
C GLU A 78 -4.33 -19.80 14.60
N ARG A 79 -5.40 -20.57 14.36
CA ARG A 79 -5.32 -21.89 13.71
C ARG A 79 -4.79 -21.85 12.28
N ASN A 80 -5.03 -20.75 11.56
CA ASN A 80 -4.70 -20.65 10.13
C ASN A 80 -3.62 -19.59 9.82
N ARG A 81 -2.98 -19.03 10.85
CA ARG A 81 -1.97 -17.96 10.68
C ARG A 81 -0.81 -18.38 9.79
N GLU A 82 -0.28 -19.59 10.00
CA GLU A 82 0.86 -20.09 9.21
C GLU A 82 0.51 -20.26 7.74
N LEU A 83 -0.68 -20.81 7.45
CA LEU A 83 -1.15 -20.97 6.08
C LEU A 83 -1.31 -19.62 5.38
N VAL A 84 -1.95 -18.66 6.06
CA VAL A 84 -2.16 -17.32 5.48
C VAL A 84 -0.85 -16.56 5.32
N ALA A 85 0.08 -16.68 6.28
CA ALA A 85 1.41 -16.09 6.15
C ALA A 85 2.17 -16.65 4.94
N SER A 86 2.11 -17.96 4.73
CA SER A 86 2.74 -18.63 3.58
C SER A 86 2.13 -18.18 2.25
N VAL A 87 0.80 -18.15 2.17
CA VAL A 87 0.07 -17.68 0.97
C VAL A 87 0.38 -16.21 0.71
N GLN A 88 0.38 -15.37 1.73
CA GLN A 88 0.69 -13.94 1.61
C GLN A 88 2.12 -13.72 1.12
N SER A 89 3.09 -14.48 1.62
CA SER A 89 4.49 -14.44 1.16
C SER A 89 4.62 -14.91 -0.30
N ALA A 90 3.89 -15.96 -0.68
CA ALA A 90 3.88 -16.46 -2.05
C ALA A 90 3.27 -15.43 -3.03
N ILE A 91 2.14 -14.81 -2.65
CA ILE A 91 1.51 -13.74 -3.43
C ILE A 91 2.45 -12.54 -3.56
N TRP A 92 3.13 -12.14 -2.47
CA TRP A 92 4.07 -11.04 -2.47
C TRP A 92 5.25 -11.31 -3.44
N SER A 93 5.89 -12.46 -3.32
CA SER A 93 7.01 -12.85 -4.19
C SER A 93 6.58 -13.02 -5.65
N GLY A 94 5.41 -13.66 -5.88
CA GLY A 94 4.82 -13.80 -7.20
C GLY A 94 4.48 -12.45 -7.83
N SER A 95 3.92 -11.52 -7.06
CA SER A 95 3.59 -10.18 -7.54
C SER A 95 4.81 -9.41 -8.06
N TRP A 96 5.96 -9.53 -7.41
CA TRP A 96 7.21 -8.93 -7.88
C TRP A 96 7.64 -9.50 -9.23
N PHE A 97 7.61 -10.83 -9.36
CA PHE A 97 7.99 -11.50 -10.59
C PHE A 97 7.05 -11.13 -11.75
N PHE A 98 5.74 -11.28 -11.56
CA PHE A 98 4.77 -10.96 -12.61
C PHE A 98 4.71 -9.47 -12.95
N SER A 99 4.86 -8.59 -11.96
CA SER A 99 4.90 -7.15 -12.18
C SER A 99 6.05 -6.74 -13.08
N SER A 100 7.25 -7.30 -12.85
CA SER A 100 8.41 -6.97 -13.69
C SER A 100 8.25 -7.46 -15.13
N LEU A 101 7.68 -8.67 -15.33
CA LEU A 101 7.41 -9.22 -16.66
C LEU A 101 6.35 -8.39 -17.42
N ILE A 102 5.25 -8.04 -16.74
CA ILE A 102 4.18 -7.23 -17.32
C ILE A 102 4.72 -5.84 -17.68
N PHE A 103 5.47 -5.24 -16.77
CA PHE A 103 6.09 -3.93 -17.00
C PHE A 103 7.01 -3.94 -18.22
N GLY A 104 7.90 -4.94 -18.32
CA GLY A 104 8.78 -5.10 -19.48
C GLY A 104 8.00 -5.21 -20.79
N LYS A 105 7.00 -6.10 -20.85
CA LYS A 105 6.16 -6.25 -22.04
C LYS A 105 5.39 -4.99 -22.43
N LEU A 106 4.81 -4.27 -21.44
CA LEU A 106 4.10 -3.02 -21.72
C LEU A 106 5.04 -1.97 -22.32
N ARG A 107 6.29 -1.94 -21.87
CA ARG A 107 7.33 -1.07 -22.46
C ARG A 107 7.71 -1.49 -23.87
N ASP A 108 7.83 -2.77 -24.13
CA ASP A 108 8.11 -3.31 -25.49
C ASP A 108 7.00 -2.93 -26.48
N TYR A 109 5.75 -2.86 -26.04
CA TYR A 109 4.61 -2.37 -26.82
C TYR A 109 4.56 -0.82 -26.94
N GLY A 110 5.54 -0.09 -26.41
CA GLY A 110 5.63 1.37 -26.50
C GLY A 110 4.67 2.11 -25.55
N ILE A 111 4.13 1.44 -24.55
CA ILE A 111 3.24 2.10 -23.57
C ILE A 111 4.08 2.99 -22.65
N ASP A 112 3.66 4.25 -22.52
CA ASP A 112 4.34 5.23 -21.67
C ASP A 112 4.22 4.89 -20.18
N TYR A 113 5.25 5.25 -19.42
CA TYR A 113 5.31 5.03 -17.96
C TYR A 113 4.11 5.60 -17.22
N VAL A 114 3.57 6.76 -17.68
CA VAL A 114 2.39 7.38 -17.07
C VAL A 114 1.22 6.42 -17.02
N PHE A 115 0.91 5.75 -18.14
CA PHE A 115 -0.22 4.82 -18.20
C PHE A 115 0.00 3.61 -17.29
N ILE A 116 1.23 3.10 -17.22
CA ILE A 116 1.57 1.98 -16.34
C ILE A 116 1.43 2.39 -14.87
N ILE A 117 1.89 3.58 -14.51
CA ILE A 117 1.77 4.12 -13.15
C ILE A 117 0.31 4.37 -12.79
N LEU A 118 -0.49 4.95 -13.69
CA LEU A 118 -1.91 5.20 -13.46
C LEU A 118 -2.71 3.89 -13.33
N ALA A 119 -2.41 2.88 -14.16
CA ALA A 119 -3.00 1.55 -14.02
C ALA A 119 -2.64 0.93 -12.66
N THR A 120 -1.38 1.04 -12.25
CA THR A 120 -0.92 0.58 -10.93
C THR A 120 -1.64 1.34 -9.80
N ALA A 121 -1.76 2.67 -9.90
CA ALA A 121 -2.49 3.49 -8.93
C ALA A 121 -3.96 3.05 -8.82
N SER A 122 -4.61 2.73 -9.94
CA SER A 122 -5.99 2.24 -9.96
C SER A 122 -6.14 0.91 -9.19
N ILE A 123 -5.20 -0.01 -9.36
CA ILE A 123 -5.17 -1.28 -8.60
C ILE A 123 -5.00 -1.01 -7.10
N TYR A 124 -4.13 -0.08 -6.71
CA TYR A 124 -3.97 0.31 -5.31
C TYR A 124 -5.24 0.94 -4.74
N VAL A 125 -5.95 1.78 -5.50
CA VAL A 125 -7.26 2.34 -5.07
C VAL A 125 -8.25 1.22 -4.78
N LEU A 126 -8.36 0.22 -5.65
CA LEU A 126 -9.22 -0.94 -5.41
C LEU A 126 -8.81 -1.70 -4.14
N GLY A 127 -7.51 -1.84 -3.89
CA GLY A 127 -6.97 -2.42 -2.67
C GLY A 127 -7.38 -1.63 -1.41
N VAL A 128 -7.26 -0.30 -1.45
CA VAL A 128 -7.67 0.60 -0.35
C VAL A 128 -9.16 0.46 -0.06
N ILE A 129 -10.00 0.45 -1.09
CA ILE A 129 -11.45 0.26 -0.95
C ILE A 129 -11.76 -1.10 -0.35
N GLY A 130 -11.10 -2.16 -0.82
CA GLY A 130 -11.26 -3.51 -0.31
C GLY A 130 -10.91 -3.62 1.18
N TYR A 131 -9.76 -3.07 1.61
CA TYR A 131 -9.38 -3.03 3.02
C TYR A 131 -10.35 -2.21 3.85
N HIS A 132 -10.78 -1.06 3.38
CA HIS A 132 -11.77 -0.23 4.09
C HIS A 132 -13.07 -1.00 4.31
N GLN A 133 -13.59 -1.67 3.29
CA GLN A 133 -14.81 -2.46 3.40
C GLN A 133 -14.63 -3.67 4.34
N LEU A 134 -13.49 -4.36 4.27
CA LEU A 134 -13.18 -5.49 5.15
C LEU A 134 -13.18 -5.06 6.61
N ILE A 135 -12.46 -3.99 6.95
CA ILE A 135 -12.36 -3.52 8.33
C ILE A 135 -13.73 -3.05 8.85
N ARG A 136 -14.49 -2.30 8.04
CA ARG A 136 -15.86 -1.88 8.38
C ARG A 136 -16.81 -3.06 8.62
N ARG A 137 -16.63 -4.14 7.86
CA ARG A 137 -17.41 -5.36 8.08
C ARG A 137 -17.04 -6.03 9.40
N LEU A 138 -15.75 -6.12 9.71
CA LEU A 138 -15.26 -6.68 10.97
C LEU A 138 -15.76 -5.90 12.19
N GLU A 139 -15.79 -4.58 12.12
CA GLU A 139 -16.36 -3.70 13.16
C GLU A 139 -17.85 -4.01 13.38
N ARG A 140 -18.64 -4.12 12.29
CA ARG A 140 -20.08 -4.42 12.38
C ARG A 140 -20.38 -5.80 12.95
N GLU A 141 -19.52 -6.77 12.69
CA GLU A 141 -19.65 -8.13 13.22
C GLU A 141 -19.17 -8.24 14.69
N GLY A 142 -18.72 -7.13 15.31
CA GLY A 142 -18.21 -7.09 16.69
C GLY A 142 -16.94 -7.91 16.88
N ARG A 143 -16.29 -8.29 15.79
CA ARG A 143 -15.07 -9.12 15.80
C ARG A 143 -13.79 -8.32 15.93
N TYR A 144 -13.91 -7.00 15.87
CA TYR A 144 -12.78 -6.09 15.84
C TYR A 144 -13.13 -4.77 16.53
N GLU A 145 -12.35 -4.38 17.52
CA GLU A 145 -12.37 -3.06 18.10
C GLU A 145 -11.24 -2.22 17.50
N ASP A 146 -11.58 -1.12 16.83
CA ASP A 146 -10.59 -0.24 16.17
C ASP A 146 -9.63 0.40 17.17
N ARG A 147 -10.03 0.52 18.42
CA ARG A 147 -9.21 1.00 19.53
C ARG A 147 -8.90 -0.14 20.47
N ILE A 148 -7.66 -0.53 20.52
CA ILE A 148 -7.15 -1.28 21.66
C ILE A 148 -7.09 -0.25 22.80
N THR A 149 -8.15 -0.21 23.60
CA THR A 149 -8.15 0.48 24.88
C THR A 149 -7.26 -0.32 25.83
N GLN A 150 -5.96 -0.06 25.79
CA GLN A 150 -5.03 -0.36 26.87
C GLN A 150 -4.01 0.77 26.98
#